data_d211726512b67d311b9facef4dc682d6
#
_entry.id   d211726512b67d311b9facef4dc682d6
#
_cell.length_a   1.000
_cell.length_b   1.000
_cell.length_c   1.000
_cell.angle_alpha   90.00
_cell.angle_beta   90.00
_cell.angle_gamma   90.00
#
_symmetry.space_group_name_H-M   'P 1'
#
loop_
_entity.id
_entity.type
_entity.pdbx_description
1 polymer ?
#
loop_
_entity_poly.entity_id
_entity_poly.type
_entity_poly.pdbx_seq_one_letter_code
_entity_poly.pdbx_strand_id
1 'polypeptide(L)'
;MHNGFISLGEAIEKEPSLSKLRDSIKDSDIIVKFYEIFNDFEKIAEPVKVKNNVLYLRVENSVWRSELKFKEHAIIEKINKFVKEERIKKIKFV
;
A
#
# COMPACT_ATOMS: atom_id res chain seq x y z
N MET A 1 -25.16 19.53 -13.29
CA MET A 1 -24.84 19.51 -12.61
C MET A 1 -24.11 19.50 -12.36
N HIS A 2 -24.35 19.63 -12.17
CA HIS A 2 -23.68 19.66 -11.61
C HIS A 2 -23.22 19.61 -10.91
N ASN A 3 -23.18 19.93 -10.89
CA ASN A 3 -22.75 20.06 -10.24
C ASN A 3 -22.43 20.30 -9.21
N GLY A 4 -23.06 21.22 -9.11
CA GLY A 4 -22.83 21.58 -7.76
C GLY A 4 -22.45 20.40 -6.90
N PHE A 5 -22.32 19.35 -7.52
CA PHE A 5 -21.96 18.10 -6.89
C PHE A 5 -20.43 17.95 -6.88
N ILE A 6 -19.86 18.02 -5.68
CA ILE A 6 -18.41 17.87 -5.50
C ILE A 6 -18.09 16.37 -5.49
N SER A 7 -17.05 15.98 -6.19
CA SER A 7 -16.62 14.60 -6.19
C SER A 7 -16.23 14.17 -4.77
N LEU A 8 -16.46 12.91 -4.46
CA LEU A 8 -16.13 12.36 -3.15
C LEU A 8 -14.64 12.53 -2.82
N GLY A 9 -13.79 12.34 -3.80
CA GLY A 9 -12.35 12.51 -3.62
C GLY A 9 -11.96 13.93 -3.28
N GLU A 10 -12.61 14.91 -3.90
CA GLU A 10 -12.34 16.30 -3.63
C GLU A 10 -12.75 16.69 -2.22
N ALA A 11 -13.91 16.22 -1.77
CA ALA A 11 -14.38 16.48 -0.42
C ALA A 11 -13.43 15.86 0.62
N ILE A 12 -12.97 14.67 0.36
CA ILE A 12 -12.06 13.96 1.27
C ILE A 12 -10.75 14.72 1.42
N GLU A 13 -10.24 15.28 0.33
CA GLU A 13 -8.98 16.02 0.36
C GLU A 13 -9.06 17.31 1.15
N LYS A 14 -10.23 17.94 1.17
CA LYS A 14 -10.41 19.22 1.86
C LYS A 14 -10.66 19.07 3.36
N GLU A 15 -11.16 17.94 3.78
CA GLU A 15 -11.51 17.71 5.19
C GLU A 15 -10.44 16.83 5.86
N PRO A 16 -9.79 17.32 6.92
CA PRO A 16 -8.75 16.52 7.60
C PRO A 16 -9.22 15.14 8.05
N SER A 17 -10.43 15.04 8.60
CA SER A 17 -10.98 13.77 9.04
C SER A 17 -11.22 12.83 7.86
N LEU A 18 -11.67 13.37 6.75
CA LEU A 18 -11.90 12.60 5.55
C LEU A 18 -10.60 12.24 4.84
N SER A 19 -9.56 13.05 5.06
CA SER A 19 -8.23 12.76 4.53
C SER A 19 -7.69 11.46 5.14
N LYS A 20 -7.94 11.23 6.42
CA LYS A 20 -7.54 9.98 7.07
C LYS A 20 -8.30 8.78 6.48
N LEU A 21 -9.57 8.99 6.15
CA LEU A 21 -10.36 7.95 5.52
C LEU A 21 -9.81 7.60 4.14
N ARG A 22 -9.43 8.61 3.37
CA ARG A 22 -8.81 8.41 2.05
C ARG A 22 -7.53 7.60 2.17
N ASP A 23 -6.69 7.94 3.14
CA ASP A 23 -5.45 7.22 3.38
C ASP A 23 -5.72 5.77 3.73
N SER A 24 -6.71 5.53 4.56
CA SER A 24 -7.10 4.18 4.96
C SER A 24 -7.57 3.35 3.77
N ILE A 25 -8.32 3.96 2.85
CA ILE A 25 -8.78 3.30 1.64
C ILE A 25 -7.60 2.89 0.76
N LYS A 26 -6.64 3.78 0.56
CA LYS A 26 -5.45 3.48 -0.25
C LYS A 26 -4.60 2.39 0.37
N ASP A 27 -4.46 2.41 1.69
CA ASP A 27 -3.73 1.38 2.41
C ASP A 27 -4.42 0.03 2.25
N SER A 28 -5.74 0.01 2.34
CA SER A 28 -6.52 -1.20 2.13
C SER A 28 -6.40 -1.72 0.71
N ASP A 29 -6.39 -0.84 -0.27
CA ASP A 29 -6.22 -1.23 -1.67
C ASP A 29 -4.88 -1.92 -1.89
N ILE A 30 -3.83 -1.45 -1.25
CA ILE A 30 -2.51 -2.09 -1.35
C ILE A 30 -2.59 -3.52 -0.84
N ILE A 31 -3.22 -3.72 0.32
CA ILE A 31 -3.37 -5.04 0.91
C ILE A 31 -4.20 -5.96 0.02
N VAL A 32 -5.36 -5.49 -0.41
CA VAL A 32 -6.29 -6.28 -1.21
C VAL A 32 -5.70 -6.66 -2.56
N LYS A 33 -4.98 -5.75 -3.17
CA LYS A 33 -4.44 -5.97 -4.51
C LYS A 33 -2.97 -6.36 -4.53
N PHE A 34 -2.41 -6.67 -3.38
CA PHE A 34 -1.00 -7.01 -3.26
C PHE A 34 -0.60 -8.13 -4.23
N TYR A 35 -1.40 -9.18 -4.31
CA TYR A 35 -1.07 -10.31 -5.19
C TYR A 35 -1.34 -10.04 -6.67
N GLU A 36 -2.08 -8.98 -6.98
CA GLU A 36 -2.20 -8.52 -8.35
C GLU A 36 -0.96 -7.74 -8.77
N ILE A 37 -0.37 -7.01 -7.82
CA ILE A 37 0.87 -6.28 -8.05
C ILE A 37 2.05 -7.24 -8.08
N PHE A 38 2.06 -8.21 -7.17
CA PHE A 38 3.13 -9.19 -7.01
C PHE A 38 2.56 -10.60 -7.03
N ASN A 39 2.17 -11.06 -8.20
CA ASN A 39 1.56 -12.39 -8.30
C ASN A 39 2.54 -13.52 -7.96
N ASP A 40 3.85 -13.26 -8.00
CA ASP A 40 4.86 -14.25 -7.62
C ASP A 40 4.97 -14.44 -6.10
N PHE A 41 4.37 -13.54 -5.32
CA PHE A 41 4.51 -13.55 -3.86
C PHE A 41 3.38 -14.25 -3.14
N GLU A 42 2.45 -14.84 -3.86
CA GLU A 42 1.26 -15.46 -3.26
C GLU A 42 1.57 -16.46 -2.16
N LYS A 43 2.64 -17.24 -2.32
CA LYS A 43 3.02 -18.24 -1.33
C LYS A 43 4.29 -17.87 -0.57
N ILE A 44 4.80 -16.66 -0.77
CA ILE A 44 6.06 -16.22 -0.22
C ILE A 44 5.86 -15.18 0.89
N ALA A 45 5.01 -14.20 0.64
CA ALA A 45 4.80 -13.09 1.56
C ALA A 45 3.32 -12.81 1.69
N GLU A 46 2.93 -12.37 2.88
CA GLU A 46 1.55 -11.99 3.16
C GLU A 46 1.52 -10.55 3.64
N PRO A 47 0.75 -9.67 2.98
CA PRO A 47 0.62 -8.29 3.45
C PRO A 47 -0.26 -8.27 4.68
N VAL A 48 0.26 -7.72 5.77
CA VAL A 48 -0.46 -7.67 7.04
C VAL A 48 -1.23 -6.37 7.17
N LYS A 49 -0.52 -5.26 7.03
CA LYS A 49 -1.13 -3.93 7.17
C LYS A 49 -0.20 -2.88 6.59
N VAL A 50 -0.75 -1.69 6.40
CA VAL A 50 0.04 -0.50 6.06
C VAL A 50 -0.27 0.54 7.13
N LYS A 51 0.76 1.09 7.74
CA LYS A 51 0.62 2.12 8.76
C LYS A 51 1.80 3.07 8.71
N ASN A 52 1.51 4.37 8.76
CA ASN A 52 2.55 5.42 8.76
C ASN A 52 3.54 5.26 7.59
N ASN A 53 3.02 4.95 6.42
CA ASN A 53 3.81 4.76 5.20
C ASN A 53 4.75 3.54 5.26
N VAL A 54 4.47 2.61 6.15
CA VAL A 54 5.22 1.37 6.29
C VAL A 54 4.32 0.21 5.93
N LEU A 55 4.77 -0.63 5.02
CA LEU A 55 4.07 -1.87 4.68
C LEU A 55 4.62 -2.99 5.54
N TYR A 56 3.75 -3.66 6.26
CA TYR A 56 4.12 -4.81 7.09
C TYR A 56 3.85 -6.09 6.32
N LEU A 57 4.91 -6.83 6.06
CA LEU A 57 4.82 -8.11 5.35
C LEU A 57 5.21 -9.25 6.29
N ARG A 58 4.45 -10.32 6.23
CA ARG A 58 4.81 -11.55 6.95
C ARG A 58 5.47 -12.50 5.97
N VAL A 59 6.70 -12.87 6.27
CA VAL A 59 7.47 -13.82 5.47
C VAL A 59 8.05 -14.84 6.43
N GLU A 60 7.58 -16.07 6.36
CA GLU A 60 8.02 -17.11 7.28
C GLU A 60 9.41 -17.65 6.94
N ASN A 61 9.70 -17.79 5.66
CA ASN A 61 10.97 -18.34 5.22
C ASN A 61 12.06 -17.26 5.31
N SER A 62 13.12 -17.55 6.08
CA SER A 62 14.20 -16.60 6.31
C SER A 62 14.98 -16.26 5.03
N VAL A 63 15.09 -17.21 4.12
CA VAL A 63 15.78 -16.98 2.85
C VAL A 63 14.99 -15.97 2.01
N TRP A 64 13.68 -16.15 1.91
CA TRP A 64 12.82 -15.21 1.19
C TRP A 64 12.76 -13.86 1.88
N ARG A 65 12.80 -13.85 3.22
CA ARG A 65 12.82 -12.59 3.96
C ARG A 65 14.04 -11.75 3.59
N SER A 66 15.20 -12.38 3.55
CA SER A 66 16.44 -11.71 3.16
C SER A 66 16.38 -11.23 1.72
N GLU A 67 15.85 -12.06 0.84
CA GLU A 67 15.71 -11.73 -0.59
C GLU A 67 14.80 -10.52 -0.79
N LEU A 68 13.64 -10.53 -0.13
CA LEU A 68 12.68 -9.42 -0.25
C LEU A 68 13.21 -8.14 0.39
N LYS A 69 13.95 -8.27 1.49
CA LYS A 69 14.58 -7.12 2.12
C LYS A 69 15.60 -6.48 1.18
N PHE A 70 16.34 -7.30 0.48
CA PHE A 70 17.30 -6.83 -0.51
C PHE A 70 16.61 -6.07 -1.64
N LYS A 71 15.40 -6.52 -2.00
CA LYS A 71 14.62 -5.91 -3.08
C LYS A 71 13.60 -4.89 -2.57
N GLU A 72 13.71 -4.47 -1.33
CA GLU A 72 12.76 -3.56 -0.69
C GLU A 72 12.45 -2.33 -1.54
N HIS A 73 13.49 -1.69 -2.05
CA HIS A 73 13.33 -0.48 -2.84
C HIS A 73 12.50 -0.72 -4.11
N ALA A 74 12.77 -1.80 -4.81
CA ALA A 74 12.04 -2.14 -6.02
C ALA A 74 10.57 -2.46 -5.71
N ILE A 75 10.32 -3.12 -4.59
CA ILE A 75 8.96 -3.45 -4.16
C ILE A 75 8.20 -2.16 -3.83
N ILE A 76 8.83 -1.26 -3.10
CA ILE A 76 8.25 0.04 -2.75
C ILE A 76 7.90 0.82 -4.01
N GLU A 77 8.80 0.90 -4.96
CA GLU A 77 8.56 1.61 -6.21
C GLU A 77 7.36 1.04 -6.97
N LYS A 78 7.24 -0.26 -7.02
CA LYS A 78 6.16 -0.90 -7.74
C LYS A 78 4.81 -0.61 -7.10
N ILE A 79 4.75 -0.62 -5.76
CA ILE A 79 3.53 -0.29 -5.04
C ILE A 79 3.15 1.16 -5.25
N ASN A 80 4.10 2.07 -5.11
CA ASN A 80 3.85 3.50 -5.27
C ASN A 80 3.39 3.83 -6.69
N LYS A 81 3.93 3.13 -7.66
CA LYS A 81 3.52 3.27 -9.05
C LYS A 81 2.07 2.81 -9.25
N PHE A 82 1.70 1.75 -8.57
CA PHE A 82 0.34 1.22 -8.63
C PHE A 82 -0.67 2.22 -8.06
N VAL A 83 -0.36 2.83 -6.92
CA VAL A 83 -1.26 3.81 -6.28
C VAL A 83 -1.04 5.23 -6.82
N LYS A 84 -0.05 5.42 -7.69
CA LYS A 84 0.27 6.70 -8.33
C LYS A 84 0.65 7.81 -7.36
N GLU A 85 1.27 7.44 -6.24
CA GLU A 85 1.83 8.40 -5.29
C GLU A 85 2.84 7.70 -4.40
N GLU A 86 3.66 8.49 -3.70
CA GLU A 86 4.63 7.93 -2.76
C GLU A 86 3.94 7.54 -1.45
N ARG A 87 3.26 6.41 -1.47
CA ARG A 87 2.49 5.93 -0.33
C ARG A 87 3.32 5.13 0.66
N ILE A 88 4.19 4.27 0.13
CA ILE A 88 5.02 3.41 0.95
C ILE A 88 6.46 3.92 0.93
N LYS A 89 7.05 4.07 2.10
CA LYS A 89 8.44 4.51 2.23
C LYS A 89 9.34 3.44 2.82
N LYS A 90 8.76 2.44 3.44
CA LYS A 90 9.53 1.38 4.08
C LYS A 90 8.71 0.10 4.14
N ILE A 91 9.39 -1.03 4.19
CA ILE A 91 8.76 -2.33 4.41
C ILE A 91 9.33 -2.92 5.69
N LYS A 92 8.45 -3.40 6.54
CA LYS A 92 8.84 -4.07 7.77
C LYS A 92 8.38 -5.51 7.73
N PHE A 93 9.29 -6.42 8.02
CA PHE A 93 9.00 -7.85 8.02
C PHE A 93 8.64 -8.30 9.43
N VAL A 94 7.54 -8.98 9.54
CA VAL A 94 7.02 -9.42 10.84
C VAL A 94 6.85 -10.93 10.90
#